data_b0919590787a25fe7ba9835ed4c71802
#
_entry.id   b0919590787a25fe7ba9835ed4c71802
#
_cell.length_a   1.000
_cell.length_b   1.000
_cell.length_c   1.000
_cell.angle_alpha   90.00
_cell.angle_beta   90.00
_cell.angle_gamma   90.00
#
_symmetry.space_group_name_H-M   'P 1'
#
loop_
_entity.id
_entity.type
_entity.pdbx_description
1 polymer ?
#
loop_
_entity_poly.entity_id
_entity_poly.type
_entity_poly.pdbx_seq_one_letter_code
_entity_poly.pdbx_strand_id
1 'polypeptide(L)'
;SDETLRELFADADLLVTFNGKRFDVPFLETNFDVSLADKPHLDLMYPCRRLDLTGGLKAIEGEIGIGRDRPDISGKEAVELWYQYERGDESALETLVSYNREDVENLKPLAERVNERLERSLLPETISI
;
A
#
# COMPACT_ATOMS: atom_id res chain seq x y z
N SER A 1 12.18 11.03 -11.85
CA SER A 1 12.14 10.95 -13.31
C SER A 1 11.57 9.60 -13.77
N ASP A 2 11.10 9.57 -14.99
CA ASP A 2 10.56 8.34 -15.59
C ASP A 2 11.59 7.23 -15.66
N GLU A 3 12.82 7.57 -16.00
CA GLU A 3 13.92 6.62 -16.07
C GLU A 3 14.23 6.00 -14.71
N THR A 4 14.26 6.83 -13.66
CA THR A 4 14.47 6.35 -12.29
C THR A 4 13.38 5.38 -11.87
N LEU A 5 12.12 5.68 -12.20
CA LEU A 5 11.01 4.78 -11.91
C LEU A 5 11.11 3.48 -12.68
N ARG A 6 11.47 3.53 -13.96
CA ARG A 6 11.65 2.31 -14.77
C ARG A 6 12.74 1.42 -14.19
N GLU A 7 13.86 2.00 -13.78
CA GLU A 7 14.95 1.24 -13.16
C GLU A 7 14.52 0.60 -11.85
N LEU A 8 13.80 1.36 -11.02
CA LEU A 8 13.30 0.85 -9.74
C LEU A 8 12.35 -0.32 -9.94
N PHE A 9 11.39 -0.20 -10.86
CA PHE A 9 10.45 -1.27 -11.12
C PHE A 9 11.09 -2.45 -11.86
N ALA A 10 12.10 -2.22 -12.70
CA ALA A 10 12.81 -3.31 -13.37
C ALA A 10 13.49 -4.25 -12.37
N ASP A 11 13.98 -3.73 -11.26
CA ASP A 11 14.64 -4.52 -10.22
C ASP A 11 13.65 -5.22 -9.29
N ALA A 12 12.38 -4.87 -9.35
CA ALA A 12 11.37 -5.46 -8.47
C ALA A 12 10.88 -6.80 -9.03
N ASP A 13 10.84 -7.82 -8.18
CA ASP A 13 10.31 -9.14 -8.53
C ASP A 13 8.80 -9.24 -8.29
N LEU A 14 8.27 -8.41 -7.41
CA LEU A 14 6.87 -8.43 -7.01
C LEU A 14 6.44 -7.04 -6.58
N LEU A 15 5.28 -6.61 -7.04
CA LEU A 15 4.63 -5.40 -6.54
C LEU A 15 3.68 -5.78 -5.42
N VAL A 16 3.78 -5.07 -4.30
CA VAL A 16 2.83 -5.21 -3.20
C VAL A 16 2.16 -3.87 -2.97
N THR A 17 0.85 -3.85 -3.02
CA THR A 17 0.07 -2.62 -2.85
C THR A 17 -1.14 -2.87 -1.96
N PHE A 18 -1.85 -1.80 -1.63
CA PHE A 18 -3.21 -1.88 -1.11
C PHE A 18 -4.11 -1.06 -2.01
N ASN A 19 -5.00 -1.73 -2.75
CA ASN A 19 -5.87 -1.14 -3.75
C ASN A 19 -5.11 -0.50 -4.93
N GLY A 20 -3.88 -0.93 -5.17
CA GLY A 20 -3.02 -0.36 -6.21
C GLY A 20 -3.46 -0.69 -7.62
N LYS A 21 -4.15 -1.81 -7.83
CA LYS A 21 -4.68 -2.17 -9.15
C LYS A 21 -5.67 -1.13 -9.69
N ARG A 22 -6.45 -0.53 -8.81
CA ARG A 22 -7.45 0.47 -9.20
C ARG A 22 -6.92 1.89 -9.23
N PHE A 23 -5.90 2.22 -8.41
CA PHE A 23 -5.44 3.58 -8.23
C PHE A 23 -3.96 3.78 -8.55
N ASP A 24 -3.07 3.15 -7.81
CA ASP A 24 -1.63 3.44 -7.91
C ASP A 24 -1.06 3.05 -9.27
N VAL A 25 -1.37 1.85 -9.76
CA VAL A 25 -0.84 1.37 -11.03
C VAL A 25 -1.37 2.20 -12.22
N PRO A 26 -2.69 2.42 -12.35
CA PRO A 26 -3.18 3.28 -13.43
C PRO A 26 -2.64 4.70 -13.36
N PHE A 27 -2.48 5.26 -12.15
CA PHE A 27 -1.91 6.59 -11.98
C PHE A 27 -0.47 6.66 -12.49
N LEU A 28 0.35 5.69 -12.10
CA LEU A 28 1.76 5.64 -12.51
C LEU A 28 1.89 5.45 -14.03
N GLU A 29 1.09 4.55 -14.60
CA GLU A 29 1.15 4.28 -16.04
C GLU A 29 0.62 5.44 -16.87
N THR A 30 -0.31 6.24 -16.34
CA THR A 30 -0.86 7.41 -17.02
C THR A 30 0.08 8.60 -16.96
N ASN A 31 0.73 8.84 -15.85
CA ASN A 31 1.52 10.05 -15.60
C ASN A 31 3.02 9.88 -15.85
N PHE A 32 3.50 8.66 -15.96
CA PHE A 32 4.91 8.35 -16.18
C PHE A 32 5.03 7.32 -17.31
N ASP A 33 6.16 7.35 -17.99
CA ASP A 33 6.43 6.38 -19.06
C ASP A 33 6.93 5.06 -18.44
N VAL A 34 6.02 4.37 -17.77
CA VAL A 34 6.28 3.06 -17.16
C VAL A 34 5.14 2.10 -17.46
N SER A 35 5.46 0.81 -17.56
CA SER A 35 4.46 -0.26 -17.67
C SER A 35 4.73 -1.28 -16.59
N LEU A 36 3.67 -1.66 -15.86
CA LEU A 36 3.74 -2.61 -14.76
C LEU A 36 2.97 -3.90 -15.06
N ALA A 37 2.46 -4.03 -16.28
CA ALA A 37 1.59 -5.14 -16.67
C ALA A 37 2.29 -6.51 -16.61
N ASP A 38 3.60 -6.56 -16.77
CA ASP A 38 4.40 -7.78 -16.76
C ASP A 38 4.90 -8.17 -15.37
N LYS A 39 4.61 -7.36 -14.35
CA LYS A 39 5.05 -7.62 -12.99
C LYS A 39 4.00 -8.42 -12.22
N PRO A 40 4.41 -9.47 -11.48
CA PRO A 40 3.52 -10.06 -10.49
C PRO A 40 3.07 -8.99 -9.50
N HIS A 41 1.78 -8.95 -9.22
CA HIS A 41 1.18 -7.90 -8.39
C HIS A 41 0.28 -8.51 -7.32
N LEU A 42 0.67 -8.34 -6.07
CA LEU A 42 -0.15 -8.69 -4.91
C LEU A 42 -0.83 -7.43 -4.39
N ASP A 43 -2.11 -7.32 -4.64
CA ASP A 43 -2.93 -6.25 -4.07
C ASP A 43 -3.62 -6.79 -2.83
N LEU A 44 -3.17 -6.34 -1.66
CA LEU A 44 -3.61 -6.87 -0.37
C LEU A 44 -5.09 -6.60 -0.06
N MET A 45 -5.72 -5.69 -0.78
CA MET A 45 -7.15 -5.44 -0.61
C MET A 45 -7.97 -6.72 -0.84
N TYR A 46 -7.61 -7.52 -1.83
CA TYR A 46 -8.38 -8.72 -2.17
C TYR A 46 -8.27 -9.82 -1.11
N PRO A 47 -7.08 -10.25 -0.67
CA PRO A 47 -7.01 -11.19 0.44
C PRO A 47 -7.60 -10.65 1.74
N CYS A 48 -7.50 -9.35 2.00
CA CYS A 48 -8.17 -8.74 3.14
C CYS A 48 -9.68 -8.92 3.07
N ARG A 49 -10.28 -8.71 1.90
CA ARG A 49 -11.72 -8.93 1.70
C ARG A 49 -12.12 -10.37 1.98
N ARG A 50 -11.29 -11.34 1.59
CA ARG A 50 -11.56 -12.76 1.88
C ARG A 50 -11.56 -13.06 3.37
N LEU A 51 -10.88 -12.26 4.15
CA LEU A 51 -10.82 -12.37 5.60
C LEU A 51 -11.82 -11.42 6.30
N ASP A 52 -12.73 -10.82 5.55
CA ASP A 52 -13.70 -9.83 6.03
C ASP A 52 -13.04 -8.60 6.66
N LEU A 53 -11.83 -8.28 6.22
CA LEU A 53 -11.12 -7.07 6.61
C LEU A 53 -11.41 -5.97 5.60
N THR A 54 -12.16 -4.96 6.00
CA THR A 54 -12.64 -3.87 5.15
C THR A 54 -12.48 -2.52 5.84
N GLY A 55 -12.77 -1.46 5.12
CA GLY A 55 -12.75 -0.09 5.68
C GLY A 55 -11.48 0.69 5.37
N GLY A 56 -10.64 0.20 4.47
CA GLY A 56 -9.41 0.86 4.08
C GLY A 56 -8.20 0.41 4.89
N LEU A 57 -7.02 0.80 4.44
CA LEU A 57 -5.75 0.34 5.00
C LEU A 57 -5.64 0.66 6.50
N LYS A 58 -5.95 1.87 6.91
CA LYS A 58 -5.80 2.30 8.31
C LYS A 58 -6.74 1.55 9.24
N ALA A 59 -7.97 1.35 8.81
CA ALA A 59 -8.94 0.59 9.59
C ALA A 59 -8.50 -0.86 9.77
N ILE A 60 -7.97 -1.46 8.71
CA ILE A 60 -7.47 -2.83 8.74
C ILE A 60 -6.23 -2.94 9.63
N GLU A 61 -5.31 -1.99 9.54
CA GLU A 61 -4.14 -1.93 10.41
C GLU A 61 -4.54 -1.90 11.89
N GLY A 62 -5.52 -1.04 12.21
CA GLY A 62 -6.04 -0.95 13.58
C GLY A 62 -6.67 -2.25 14.05
N GLU A 63 -7.43 -2.91 13.20
CA GLU A 63 -8.08 -4.19 13.54
C GLU A 63 -7.07 -5.32 13.74
N ILE A 64 -6.01 -5.34 12.95
CA ILE A 64 -4.95 -6.35 13.05
C ILE A 64 -3.96 -6.03 14.17
N GLY A 65 -3.86 -4.78 14.59
CA GLY A 65 -2.95 -4.35 15.64
C GLY A 65 -1.60 -3.88 15.13
N ILE A 66 -1.54 -3.37 13.91
CA ILE A 66 -0.35 -2.74 13.35
C ILE A 66 -0.35 -1.27 13.76
N GLY A 67 0.67 -0.85 14.52
CA GLY A 67 0.78 0.52 14.99
C GLY A 67 1.37 1.47 13.96
N ARG A 68 1.17 2.76 14.21
CA ARG A 68 1.81 3.84 13.45
C ARG A 68 2.49 4.79 14.42
N ASP A 69 3.65 5.30 14.00
CA ASP A 69 4.41 6.28 14.81
C ASP A 69 3.76 7.65 14.76
N ARG A 70 2.95 7.92 13.76
CA ARG A 70 2.27 9.20 13.57
C ARG A 70 0.77 9.00 13.43
N PRO A 71 -0.04 9.98 13.87
CA PRO A 71 -1.46 10.00 13.54
C PRO A 71 -1.64 9.99 12.03
N ASP A 72 -2.64 9.28 11.56
CA ASP A 72 -2.98 9.25 10.16
C ASP A 72 -3.48 10.61 9.67
N ILE A 73 -3.28 10.88 8.38
CA ILE A 73 -3.88 12.04 7.73
C ILE A 73 -5.00 11.58 6.79
N SER A 74 -6.02 12.43 6.66
CA SER A 74 -7.09 12.20 5.71
C SER A 74 -6.61 12.48 4.28
N GLY A 75 -7.35 11.98 3.28
CA GLY A 75 -7.08 12.33 1.89
C GLY A 75 -7.14 13.83 1.64
N LYS A 76 -8.04 14.53 2.36
CA LYS A 76 -8.16 15.98 2.28
C LYS A 76 -6.89 16.69 2.77
N GLU A 77 -6.35 16.24 3.89
CA GLU A 77 -5.09 16.79 4.43
C GLU A 77 -3.92 16.53 3.51
N ALA A 78 -3.88 15.36 2.88
CA ALA A 78 -2.83 15.03 1.91
C ALA A 78 -2.88 15.95 0.69
N VAL A 79 -4.07 16.21 0.16
CA VAL A 79 -4.26 17.15 -0.95
C VAL A 79 -3.83 18.57 -0.56
N GLU A 80 -4.17 18.99 0.65
CA GLU A 80 -3.78 20.31 1.14
C GLU A 80 -2.27 20.45 1.26
N LEU A 81 -1.57 19.42 1.76
CA LEU A 81 -0.12 19.39 1.81
C LEU A 81 0.52 19.46 0.42
N TRP A 82 -0.08 18.76 -0.54
CA TRP A 82 0.38 18.82 -1.92
C TRP A 82 0.29 20.23 -2.49
N TYR A 83 -0.84 20.94 -2.27
CA TYR A 83 -0.99 22.32 -2.71
C TYR A 83 -0.02 23.27 -2.01
N GLN A 84 0.26 23.06 -0.73
CA GLN A 84 1.27 23.84 -0.01
C GLN A 84 2.65 23.64 -0.63
N TYR A 85 2.99 22.41 -0.99
CA TYR A 85 4.24 22.10 -1.69
C TYR A 85 4.31 22.82 -3.05
N GLU A 86 3.24 22.80 -3.82
CA GLU A 86 3.19 23.48 -5.10
C GLU A 86 3.37 25.00 -4.97
N ARG A 87 3.00 25.57 -3.84
CA ARG A 87 3.21 26.99 -3.53
C ARG A 87 4.59 27.32 -2.95
N GLY A 88 5.47 26.34 -2.87
CA GLY A 88 6.84 26.52 -2.45
C GLY A 88 7.20 26.04 -1.05
N ASP A 89 6.27 25.42 -0.32
CA ASP A 89 6.54 24.86 0.99
C ASP A 89 7.13 23.45 0.88
N GLU A 90 8.45 23.36 0.89
CA GLU A 90 9.13 22.08 0.78
C GLU A 90 8.90 21.18 2.01
N SER A 91 8.63 21.75 3.17
CA SER A 91 8.34 20.94 4.37
C SER A 91 7.05 20.17 4.24
N ALA A 92 6.09 20.65 3.44
CA ALA A 92 4.86 19.94 3.16
C ALA A 92 5.12 18.65 2.38
N LEU A 93 6.07 18.67 1.43
CA LEU A 93 6.46 17.46 0.71
C LEU A 93 7.11 16.44 1.64
N GLU A 94 8.00 16.89 2.52
CA GLU A 94 8.64 16.01 3.50
C GLU A 94 7.60 15.32 4.39
N THR A 95 6.59 16.07 4.80
CA THR A 95 5.48 15.53 5.61
C THR A 95 4.71 14.47 4.83
N LEU A 96 4.34 14.76 3.58
CA LEU A 96 3.64 13.80 2.71
C LEU A 96 4.44 12.52 2.51
N VAL A 97 5.73 12.66 2.21
CA VAL A 97 6.64 11.50 2.01
C VAL A 97 6.71 10.66 3.28
N SER A 98 6.76 11.31 4.45
CA SER A 98 6.81 10.61 5.73
C SER A 98 5.55 9.76 5.97
N TYR A 99 4.37 10.30 5.70
CA TYR A 99 3.12 9.54 5.82
C TYR A 99 3.06 8.40 4.80
N ASN A 100 3.45 8.66 3.57
CA ASN A 100 3.47 7.64 2.53
C ASN A 100 4.45 6.51 2.87
N ARG A 101 5.59 6.86 3.47
CA ARG A 101 6.56 5.86 3.90
C ARG A 101 5.97 4.91 4.92
N GLU A 102 5.22 5.42 5.91
CA GLU A 102 4.54 4.55 6.88
C GLU A 102 3.53 3.63 6.22
N ASP A 103 2.76 4.14 5.25
CA ASP A 103 1.82 3.32 4.49
C ASP A 103 2.56 2.15 3.81
N VAL A 104 3.67 2.44 3.16
CA VAL A 104 4.45 1.42 2.45
C VAL A 104 5.13 0.44 3.41
N GLU A 105 5.73 0.94 4.48
CA GLU A 105 6.41 0.11 5.47
C GLU A 105 5.45 -0.84 6.18
N ASN A 106 4.22 -0.41 6.42
CA ASN A 106 3.22 -1.24 7.07
C ASN A 106 2.64 -2.33 6.16
N LEU A 107 2.86 -2.25 4.84
CA LEU A 107 2.41 -3.31 3.92
C LEU A 107 3.08 -4.65 4.19
N LYS A 108 4.33 -4.65 4.59
CA LYS A 108 5.05 -5.91 4.87
C LYS A 108 4.45 -6.65 6.06
N PRO A 109 4.33 -6.06 7.25
CA PRO A 109 3.69 -6.76 8.36
C PRO A 109 2.22 -7.08 8.07
N LEU A 110 1.52 -6.26 7.31
CA LEU A 110 0.15 -6.57 6.90
C LEU A 110 0.11 -7.82 6.03
N ALA A 111 0.98 -7.91 5.03
CA ALA A 111 1.06 -9.09 4.16
C ALA A 111 1.36 -10.36 4.96
N GLU A 112 2.27 -10.28 5.91
CA GLU A 112 2.63 -11.40 6.76
C GLU A 112 1.44 -11.87 7.62
N ARG A 113 0.73 -10.93 8.23
CA ARG A 113 -0.45 -11.24 9.05
C ARG A 113 -1.61 -11.79 8.26
N VAL A 114 -1.84 -11.21 7.09
CA VAL A 114 -2.88 -11.71 6.17
C VAL A 114 -2.55 -13.13 5.72
N ASN A 115 -1.30 -13.39 5.38
CA ASN A 115 -0.86 -14.71 4.98
C ASN A 115 -1.08 -15.75 6.09
N GLU A 116 -0.72 -15.41 7.33
CA GLU A 116 -0.95 -16.29 8.49
C GLU A 116 -2.44 -16.62 8.67
N ARG A 117 -3.29 -15.62 8.56
CA ARG A 117 -4.74 -15.81 8.69
C ARG A 117 -5.32 -16.66 7.58
N LEU A 118 -4.85 -16.47 6.35
CA LEU A 118 -5.27 -17.29 5.21
C LEU A 118 -4.83 -18.74 5.39
N GLU A 119 -3.60 -18.97 5.84
CA GLU A 119 -3.11 -20.32 6.11
C GLU A 119 -3.99 -21.02 7.15
N ARG A 120 -4.33 -20.34 8.23
CA ARG A 120 -5.22 -20.89 9.25
C ARG A 120 -6.60 -21.21 8.70
N SER A 121 -7.13 -20.36 7.82
CA SER A 121 -8.46 -20.57 7.23
C SER A 121 -8.46 -21.72 6.24
N LEU A 122 -7.32 -22.00 5.63
CA LEU A 122 -7.14 -23.08 4.65
C LEU A 122 -6.75 -24.42 5.28
N LEU A 123 -6.27 -24.40 6.54
CA LEU A 123 -6.00 -25.63 7.26
C LEU A 123 -7.33 -26.28 7.64
N PRO A 124 -7.73 -27.34 6.96
CA PRO A 124 -9.02 -27.93 7.26
C PRO A 124 -8.95 -28.65 8.62
N GLU A 125 -10.05 -28.56 9.35
CA GLU A 125 -10.19 -29.26 10.62
C GLU A 125 -9.96 -30.76 10.45
N THR A 126 -10.17 -31.25 9.24
CA THR A 126 -9.93 -32.65 8.88
C THR A 126 -8.47 -33.07 9.04
N ILE A 127 -7.55 -32.15 9.15
CA ILE A 127 -6.13 -32.47 9.38
C ILE A 127 -5.85 -32.67 10.86
N SER A 128 -6.73 -32.23 11.72
CA SER A 128 -6.56 -32.35 13.18
C SER A 128 -7.08 -33.67 13.73
N ILE A 129 -6.86 -34.71 12.99
CA ILE A 129 -7.19 -36.06 13.48
C ILE A 129 -6.09 -36.51 14.48
#